data_b5cefdefe9210df45d54091dc8891671
#
_entry.id   b5cefdefe9210df45d54091dc8891671
#
_cell.length_a   1.000
_cell.length_b   1.000
_cell.length_c   1.000
_cell.angle_alpha   90.00
_cell.angle_beta   90.00
_cell.angle_gamma   90.00
#
_symmetry.space_group_name_H-M   'P 1'
#
loop_
_entity.id
_entity.type
_entity.pdbx_description
1 polymer ?
#
loop_
_entity_poly.entity_id
_entity_poly.type
_entity_poly.pdbx_seq_one_letter_code
_entity_poly.pdbx_strand_id
1 'polypeptide(L)'
;LARLKANCARFTHHALDIRDRAGVIRLLEEIKPDLIVHAAAQPSHDLAADRPFDDFDVNAVGTLNLLEATRRHAGDAVFIHMSTNKVYGDRPNTLPLTELEKRWEYAAPADFDGVAETMSIDQSLHSLFGASKVAADVMAQEYGKYFGLKTCIFRGGCLTGSAHSGAQQHGFLNYLFKVAADGGHYTIFGYLGKQVRDQIHSADVVGAMLAYYNNPHPGEVYNLGGGRTNSASVLECID
;
A
#
# COMPACT_ATOMS: atom_id res chain seq x y z
N LEU A 1 1.48 -0.78 -20.01
CA LEU A 1 1.31 -1.95 -20.90
C LEU A 1 2.48 -2.13 -21.85
N ALA A 2 2.92 -1.11 -22.62
CA ALA A 2 4.04 -1.22 -23.56
C ALA A 2 5.32 -1.76 -22.90
N ARG A 3 5.68 -1.23 -21.71
CA ARG A 3 6.86 -1.66 -20.95
C ARG A 3 6.77 -3.12 -20.49
N LEU A 4 5.59 -3.58 -20.05
CA LEU A 4 5.39 -4.98 -19.67
C LEU A 4 5.51 -5.91 -20.87
N LYS A 5 4.87 -5.55 -22.00
CA LYS A 5 4.98 -6.33 -23.26
C LYS A 5 6.41 -6.43 -23.77
N ALA A 6 7.21 -5.37 -23.59
CA ALA A 6 8.61 -5.35 -24.04
C ALA A 6 9.54 -6.21 -23.16
N ASN A 7 9.24 -6.35 -21.87
CA ASN A 7 10.15 -6.97 -20.90
C ASN A 7 9.70 -8.36 -20.41
N CYS A 8 8.47 -8.79 -20.72
CA CYS A 8 7.94 -10.08 -20.28
C CYS A 8 7.62 -10.96 -21.50
N ALA A 9 8.39 -12.03 -21.66
CA ALA A 9 8.23 -12.95 -22.82
C ALA A 9 6.85 -13.64 -22.86
N ARG A 10 6.22 -13.86 -21.72
CA ARG A 10 4.87 -14.44 -21.58
C ARG A 10 3.99 -13.48 -20.78
N PHE A 11 3.36 -12.53 -21.47
CA PHE A 11 2.47 -11.54 -20.88
C PHE A 11 1.13 -11.55 -21.59
N THR A 12 0.07 -11.82 -20.86
CA THR A 12 -1.33 -11.68 -21.32
C THR A 12 -2.00 -10.56 -20.55
N HIS A 13 -2.68 -9.68 -21.26
CA HIS A 13 -3.45 -8.58 -20.67
C HIS A 13 -4.94 -8.86 -20.77
N HIS A 14 -5.60 -8.91 -19.63
CA HIS A 14 -7.06 -8.97 -19.53
C HIS A 14 -7.57 -7.58 -19.13
N ALA A 15 -8.31 -6.93 -20.03
CA ALA A 15 -8.95 -5.64 -19.78
C ALA A 15 -10.22 -5.86 -18.95
N LEU A 16 -10.05 -6.03 -17.63
CA LEU A 16 -11.13 -6.36 -16.70
C LEU A 16 -11.09 -5.39 -15.52
N ASP A 17 -12.25 -4.87 -15.18
CA ASP A 17 -12.44 -4.09 -13.93
C ASP A 17 -12.68 -5.08 -12.79
N ILE A 18 -11.95 -4.91 -11.68
CA ILE A 18 -12.09 -5.79 -10.50
C ILE A 18 -13.48 -5.68 -9.82
N ARG A 19 -14.25 -4.65 -10.15
CA ARG A 19 -15.67 -4.51 -9.74
C ARG A 19 -16.59 -5.45 -10.50
N ASP A 20 -16.21 -5.92 -11.69
CA ASP A 20 -16.96 -6.95 -12.42
C ASP A 20 -16.75 -8.33 -11.78
N ARG A 21 -17.57 -8.61 -10.76
CA ARG A 21 -17.52 -9.88 -10.02
C ARG A 21 -17.56 -11.10 -10.92
N ALA A 22 -18.45 -11.13 -11.89
CA ALA A 22 -18.62 -12.28 -12.77
C ALA A 22 -17.41 -12.47 -13.68
N GLY A 23 -16.85 -11.37 -14.19
CA GLY A 23 -15.63 -11.38 -14.98
C GLY A 23 -14.42 -11.86 -14.18
N VAL A 24 -14.25 -11.39 -12.94
CA VAL A 24 -13.16 -11.82 -12.04
C VAL A 24 -13.26 -13.32 -11.74
N ILE A 25 -14.46 -13.82 -11.43
CA ILE A 25 -14.67 -15.24 -11.16
C ILE A 25 -14.30 -16.08 -12.37
N ARG A 26 -14.81 -15.75 -13.56
CA ARG A 26 -14.47 -16.50 -14.81
C ARG A 26 -12.98 -16.48 -15.08
N LEU A 27 -12.33 -15.32 -14.90
CA LEU A 27 -10.90 -15.19 -15.15
C LEU A 27 -10.07 -16.11 -14.24
N LEU A 28 -10.35 -16.14 -12.94
CA LEU A 28 -9.60 -16.99 -12.01
C LEU A 28 -9.92 -18.49 -12.17
N GLU A 29 -11.15 -18.82 -12.57
CA GLU A 29 -11.53 -20.19 -12.93
C GLU A 29 -10.74 -20.71 -14.15
N GLU A 30 -10.51 -19.84 -15.15
CA GLU A 30 -9.75 -20.15 -16.37
C GLU A 30 -8.24 -20.22 -16.11
N ILE A 31 -7.67 -19.20 -15.42
CA ILE A 31 -6.20 -19.06 -15.29
C ILE A 31 -5.63 -19.93 -14.18
N LYS A 32 -6.32 -20.04 -13.03
CA LYS A 32 -5.86 -20.74 -11.82
C LYS A 32 -4.41 -20.38 -11.45
N PRO A 33 -4.13 -19.12 -11.13
CA PRO A 33 -2.77 -18.66 -10.88
C PRO A 33 -2.19 -19.25 -9.59
N ASP A 34 -0.86 -19.41 -9.52
CA ASP A 34 -0.13 -19.80 -8.30
C ASP A 34 0.09 -18.59 -7.36
N LEU A 35 0.13 -17.38 -7.92
CA LEU A 35 0.34 -16.13 -7.20
C LEU A 35 -0.57 -15.03 -7.73
N ILE A 36 -1.22 -14.34 -6.81
CA ILE A 36 -1.98 -13.12 -7.10
C ILE A 36 -1.34 -11.96 -6.33
N VAL A 37 -0.92 -10.92 -7.04
CA VAL A 37 -0.49 -9.66 -6.45
C VAL A 37 -1.57 -8.62 -6.71
N HIS A 38 -2.37 -8.33 -5.70
CA HIS A 38 -3.47 -7.37 -5.79
C HIS A 38 -2.97 -5.96 -5.44
N ALA A 39 -2.60 -5.21 -6.47
CA ALA A 39 -2.16 -3.82 -6.38
C ALA A 39 -3.17 -2.82 -7.00
N ALA A 40 -4.31 -3.31 -7.50
CA ALA A 40 -5.35 -2.45 -8.04
C ALA A 40 -6.06 -1.68 -6.92
N ALA A 41 -6.13 -0.36 -7.04
CA ALA A 41 -6.79 0.51 -6.06
C ALA A 41 -7.17 1.85 -6.69
N GLN A 42 -8.13 2.54 -6.07
CA GLN A 42 -8.31 3.99 -6.19
C GLN A 42 -7.44 4.61 -5.07
N PRO A 43 -6.32 5.33 -5.36
CA PRO A 43 -5.35 5.73 -4.34
C PRO A 43 -5.52 7.17 -3.83
N SER A 44 -6.42 7.97 -4.41
CA SER A 44 -6.55 9.40 -4.12
C SER A 44 -7.51 9.66 -2.97
N HIS A 45 -7.06 10.41 -1.95
CA HIS A 45 -7.91 10.89 -0.87
C HIS A 45 -9.01 11.85 -1.35
N ASP A 46 -8.67 12.74 -2.29
CA ASP A 46 -9.61 13.74 -2.82
C ASP A 46 -10.71 13.06 -3.64
N LEU A 47 -10.35 12.11 -4.50
CA LEU A 47 -11.34 11.33 -5.25
C LEU A 47 -12.22 10.47 -4.34
N ALA A 48 -11.69 9.93 -3.25
CA ALA A 48 -12.48 9.18 -2.28
C ALA A 48 -13.55 10.07 -1.62
N ALA A 49 -13.22 11.33 -1.33
CA ALA A 49 -14.17 12.30 -0.77
C ALA A 49 -15.22 12.74 -1.81
N ASP A 50 -14.82 12.93 -3.05
CA ASP A 50 -15.71 13.34 -4.14
C ASP A 50 -16.60 12.19 -4.66
N ARG A 51 -16.05 10.97 -4.72
CA ARG A 51 -16.69 9.79 -5.30
C ARG A 51 -16.59 8.58 -4.35
N PRO A 52 -17.23 8.61 -3.17
CA PRO A 52 -17.04 7.60 -2.13
C PRO A 52 -17.50 6.20 -2.53
N PHE A 53 -18.53 6.07 -3.35
CA PHE A 53 -18.98 4.76 -3.86
C PHE A 53 -17.94 4.13 -4.78
N ASP A 54 -17.36 4.89 -5.70
CA ASP A 54 -16.31 4.38 -6.59
C ASP A 54 -15.07 3.95 -5.80
N ASP A 55 -14.68 4.72 -4.79
CA ASP A 55 -13.56 4.39 -3.90
C ASP A 55 -13.80 3.06 -3.19
N PHE A 56 -14.97 2.93 -2.56
CA PHE A 56 -15.32 1.72 -1.81
C PHE A 56 -15.49 0.50 -2.73
N ASP A 57 -16.13 0.68 -3.89
CA ASP A 57 -16.34 -0.39 -4.86
C ASP A 57 -15.02 -0.91 -5.43
N VAL A 58 -14.06 -0.03 -5.72
CA VAL A 58 -12.73 -0.46 -6.19
C VAL A 58 -11.93 -1.09 -5.06
N ASN A 59 -11.79 -0.39 -3.91
CA ASN A 59 -10.86 -0.81 -2.87
C ASN A 59 -11.37 -1.97 -2.02
N ALA A 60 -12.64 -1.96 -1.63
CA ALA A 60 -13.22 -2.99 -0.75
C ALA A 60 -13.94 -4.08 -1.54
N VAL A 61 -14.91 -3.72 -2.39
CA VAL A 61 -15.70 -4.71 -3.14
C VAL A 61 -14.84 -5.43 -4.17
N GLY A 62 -13.96 -4.72 -4.89
CA GLY A 62 -13.01 -5.30 -5.83
C GLY A 62 -12.06 -6.30 -5.17
N THR A 63 -11.56 -5.97 -3.97
CA THR A 63 -10.74 -6.88 -3.17
C THR A 63 -11.53 -8.13 -2.77
N LEU A 64 -12.77 -7.97 -2.30
CA LEU A 64 -13.64 -9.10 -1.96
C LEU A 64 -13.91 -10.00 -3.18
N ASN A 65 -14.14 -9.43 -4.36
CA ASN A 65 -14.33 -10.20 -5.59
C ASN A 65 -13.12 -11.08 -5.90
N LEU A 66 -11.90 -10.54 -5.77
CA LEU A 66 -10.66 -11.28 -5.99
C LEU A 66 -10.45 -12.36 -4.92
N LEU A 67 -10.63 -12.05 -3.66
CA LEU A 67 -10.47 -13.01 -2.54
C LEU A 67 -11.44 -14.19 -2.68
N GLU A 68 -12.72 -13.93 -2.95
CA GLU A 68 -13.71 -14.98 -3.08
C GLU A 68 -13.52 -15.82 -4.35
N ALA A 69 -13.13 -15.20 -5.46
CA ALA A 69 -12.79 -15.93 -6.68
C ALA A 69 -11.54 -16.80 -6.47
N THR A 70 -10.53 -16.30 -5.74
CA THR A 70 -9.34 -17.08 -5.38
C THR A 70 -9.73 -18.30 -4.53
N ARG A 71 -10.51 -18.08 -3.48
CA ARG A 71 -10.97 -19.17 -2.60
C ARG A 71 -11.69 -20.28 -3.36
N ARG A 72 -12.51 -19.92 -4.35
CA ARG A 72 -13.32 -20.90 -5.12
C ARG A 72 -12.55 -21.62 -6.21
N HIS A 73 -11.63 -20.94 -6.88
CA HIS A 73 -11.06 -21.43 -8.13
C HIS A 73 -9.53 -21.59 -8.12
N ALA A 74 -8.85 -20.98 -7.14
CA ALA A 74 -7.40 -21.00 -6.99
C ALA A 74 -6.98 -21.05 -5.50
N GLY A 75 -7.61 -21.94 -4.70
CA GLY A 75 -7.44 -21.99 -3.24
C GLY A 75 -6.02 -22.25 -2.75
N ASP A 76 -5.16 -22.82 -3.60
CA ASP A 76 -3.74 -23.05 -3.30
C ASP A 76 -2.85 -21.83 -3.63
N ALA A 77 -3.37 -20.84 -4.32
CA ALA A 77 -2.64 -19.64 -4.69
C ALA A 77 -2.21 -18.83 -3.46
N VAL A 78 -1.04 -18.22 -3.55
CA VAL A 78 -0.62 -17.14 -2.64
C VAL A 78 -1.30 -15.85 -3.07
N PHE A 79 -1.95 -15.16 -2.13
CA PHE A 79 -2.63 -13.90 -2.37
C PHE A 79 -1.94 -12.77 -1.60
N ILE A 80 -1.29 -11.86 -2.30
CA ILE A 80 -0.63 -10.69 -1.72
C ILE A 80 -1.51 -9.46 -1.92
N HIS A 81 -2.04 -8.91 -0.83
CA HIS A 81 -2.81 -7.66 -0.83
C HIS A 81 -1.89 -6.47 -0.53
N MET A 82 -1.78 -5.54 -1.48
CA MET A 82 -1.12 -4.27 -1.26
C MET A 82 -2.04 -3.32 -0.49
N SER A 83 -1.92 -3.37 0.85
CA SER A 83 -2.58 -2.47 1.77
C SER A 83 -1.77 -1.16 1.92
N THR A 84 -2.01 -0.39 2.94
CA THR A 84 -1.40 0.93 3.15
C THR A 84 -1.25 1.23 4.64
N ASN A 85 -0.29 2.07 5.00
CA ASN A 85 -0.17 2.63 6.34
C ASN A 85 -1.40 3.48 6.76
N LYS A 86 -2.25 3.89 5.80
CA LYS A 86 -3.48 4.66 6.07
C LYS A 86 -4.54 3.87 6.83
N VAL A 87 -4.39 2.55 6.95
CA VAL A 87 -5.25 1.72 7.81
C VAL A 87 -5.10 2.05 9.29
N TYR A 88 -4.00 2.64 9.72
CA TYR A 88 -3.82 3.14 11.09
C TYR A 88 -4.51 4.48 11.34
N GLY A 89 -4.97 5.16 10.27
CA GLY A 89 -5.56 6.48 10.35
C GLY A 89 -4.60 7.52 10.93
N ASP A 90 -5.10 8.33 11.83
CA ASP A 90 -4.33 9.36 12.56
C ASP A 90 -3.73 8.85 13.90
N ARG A 91 -3.93 7.59 14.25
CA ARG A 91 -3.43 7.02 15.51
C ARG A 91 -1.91 7.16 15.69
N PRO A 92 -1.05 7.00 14.68
CA PRO A 92 0.38 7.25 14.84
C PRO A 92 0.71 8.68 15.29
N ASN A 93 -0.14 9.65 14.96
CA ASN A 93 0.04 11.04 15.35
C ASN A 93 -0.33 11.31 16.82
N THR A 94 -0.94 10.34 17.51
CA THR A 94 -1.24 10.45 18.95
C THR A 94 -0.06 10.04 19.83
N LEU A 95 0.97 9.42 19.26
CA LEU A 95 2.20 9.12 19.95
C LEU A 95 2.95 10.41 20.29
N PRO A 96 3.59 10.51 21.48
CA PRO A 96 4.37 11.68 21.83
C PRO A 96 5.51 11.94 20.82
N LEU A 97 5.61 13.18 20.36
CA LEU A 97 6.63 13.61 19.42
C LEU A 97 7.53 14.69 20.03
N THR A 98 8.79 14.67 19.64
CA THR A 98 9.78 15.72 19.91
C THR A 98 10.09 16.46 18.65
N GLU A 99 10.03 17.79 18.67
CA GLU A 99 10.44 18.63 17.57
C GLU A 99 11.97 18.79 17.56
N LEU A 100 12.61 18.30 16.51
CA LEU A 100 14.02 18.53 16.23
C LEU A 100 14.19 19.65 15.20
N GLU A 101 15.42 20.01 14.87
CA GLU A 101 15.71 21.09 13.94
C GLU A 101 15.04 20.89 12.57
N LYS A 102 15.13 19.67 12.00
CA LYS A 102 14.64 19.36 10.65
C LYS A 102 13.58 18.27 10.58
N ARG A 103 13.25 17.62 11.71
CA ARG A 103 12.27 16.54 11.72
C ARG A 103 11.48 16.49 13.02
N TRP A 104 10.29 15.91 12.97
CA TRP A 104 9.61 15.35 14.11
C TRP A 104 10.16 13.94 14.37
N GLU A 105 10.43 13.63 15.63
CA GLU A 105 10.87 12.29 16.05
C GLU A 105 9.95 11.77 17.15
N TYR A 106 9.78 10.47 17.27
CA TYR A 106 9.08 9.91 18.43
C TYR A 106 9.84 10.23 19.71
N ALA A 107 9.10 10.61 20.75
CA ALA A 107 9.71 10.99 22.03
C ALA A 107 10.18 9.76 22.85
N ALA A 108 9.49 8.62 22.70
CA ALA A 108 9.79 7.40 23.43
C ALA A 108 10.70 6.47 22.61
N PRO A 109 11.82 5.97 23.20
CA PRO A 109 12.70 5.02 22.49
C PRO A 109 12.00 3.75 22.00
N ALA A 110 10.95 3.31 22.69
CA ALA A 110 10.14 2.14 22.27
C ALA A 110 9.44 2.34 20.92
N ASP A 111 9.22 3.59 20.50
CA ASP A 111 8.55 3.93 19.24
C ASP A 111 9.55 4.24 18.10
N PHE A 112 10.86 4.22 18.39
CA PHE A 112 11.88 4.60 17.42
C PHE A 112 11.93 3.68 16.19
N ASP A 113 11.55 2.42 16.33
CA ASP A 113 11.47 1.47 15.22
C ASP A 113 10.18 1.64 14.40
N GLY A 114 9.31 2.57 14.82
CA GLY A 114 8.08 2.92 14.14
C GLY A 114 6.86 2.16 14.68
N VAL A 115 5.80 2.20 13.90
CA VAL A 115 4.49 1.64 14.25
C VAL A 115 4.49 0.13 14.03
N ALA A 116 4.13 -0.63 15.08
CA ALA A 116 3.96 -2.08 14.98
C ALA A 116 2.62 -2.44 14.30
N GLU A 117 2.56 -3.63 13.69
CA GLU A 117 1.34 -4.18 13.06
C GLU A 117 0.18 -4.36 14.03
N THR A 118 0.49 -4.47 15.33
CA THR A 118 -0.48 -4.57 16.43
C THR A 118 -1.10 -3.24 16.83
N MET A 119 -0.62 -2.10 16.29
CA MET A 119 -1.27 -0.82 16.53
C MET A 119 -2.73 -0.88 16.08
N SER A 120 -3.65 -0.42 16.95
CA SER A 120 -5.08 -0.43 16.65
C SER A 120 -5.39 0.35 15.38
N ILE A 121 -6.23 -0.24 14.55
CA ILE A 121 -6.82 0.39 13.37
C ILE A 121 -8.25 0.88 13.64
N ASP A 122 -8.72 0.76 14.88
CA ASP A 122 -10.05 1.13 15.33
C ASP A 122 -10.04 2.51 15.99
N GLN A 123 -11.18 3.19 15.96
CA GLN A 123 -11.43 4.48 16.62
C GLN A 123 -10.41 5.58 16.28
N SER A 124 -9.98 5.64 15.01
CA SER A 124 -9.12 6.68 14.47
C SER A 124 -9.69 7.27 13.18
N LEU A 125 -9.25 8.48 12.83
CA LEU A 125 -9.68 9.16 11.62
C LEU A 125 -8.90 8.64 10.42
N HIS A 126 -9.55 7.88 9.51
CA HIS A 126 -8.88 7.21 8.38
C HIS A 126 -8.95 7.96 7.06
N SER A 127 -9.82 8.97 6.91
CA SER A 127 -10.39 9.39 5.63
C SER A 127 -11.23 8.29 4.96
N LEU A 128 -12.01 8.63 3.93
CA LEU A 128 -12.81 7.63 3.19
C LEU A 128 -11.93 6.60 2.48
N PHE A 129 -10.85 7.07 1.84
CA PHE A 129 -9.83 6.18 1.25
C PHE A 129 -9.23 5.20 2.28
N GLY A 130 -8.83 5.70 3.44
CA GLY A 130 -8.30 4.83 4.51
C GLY A 130 -9.33 3.83 4.99
N ALA A 131 -10.60 4.23 5.13
CA ALA A 131 -11.68 3.34 5.57
C ALA A 131 -11.97 2.21 4.57
N SER A 132 -12.00 2.49 3.26
CA SER A 132 -12.15 1.45 2.23
C SER A 132 -10.97 0.49 2.21
N LYS A 133 -9.74 0.99 2.45
CA LYS A 133 -8.54 0.15 2.58
C LYS A 133 -8.53 -0.66 3.87
N VAL A 134 -9.07 -0.16 5.00
CA VAL A 134 -9.27 -0.96 6.23
C VAL A 134 -10.22 -2.12 5.96
N ALA A 135 -11.34 -1.89 5.26
CA ALA A 135 -12.27 -2.96 4.91
C ALA A 135 -11.58 -4.06 4.09
N ALA A 136 -10.78 -3.69 3.08
CA ALA A 136 -10.01 -4.63 2.26
C ALA A 136 -8.93 -5.38 3.07
N ASP A 137 -8.21 -4.68 3.93
CA ASP A 137 -7.14 -5.21 4.80
C ASP A 137 -7.70 -6.28 5.74
N VAL A 138 -8.78 -5.96 6.47
CA VAL A 138 -9.43 -6.90 7.39
C VAL A 138 -10.03 -8.09 6.65
N MET A 139 -10.67 -7.88 5.49
CA MET A 139 -11.19 -8.97 4.67
C MET A 139 -10.09 -9.93 4.22
N ALA A 140 -8.94 -9.42 3.78
CA ALA A 140 -7.82 -10.26 3.39
C ALA A 140 -7.26 -11.08 4.57
N GLN A 141 -7.22 -10.50 5.78
CA GLN A 141 -6.86 -11.23 7.00
C GLN A 141 -7.86 -12.36 7.31
N GLU A 142 -9.18 -12.06 7.23
CA GLU A 142 -10.23 -13.04 7.51
C GLU A 142 -10.20 -14.20 6.51
N TYR A 143 -9.98 -13.93 5.21
CA TYR A 143 -9.85 -15.01 4.22
C TYR A 143 -8.65 -15.91 4.52
N GLY A 144 -7.56 -15.37 5.06
CA GLY A 144 -6.44 -16.16 5.53
C GLY A 144 -6.77 -16.95 6.80
N LYS A 145 -7.22 -16.28 7.84
CA LYS A 145 -7.44 -16.87 9.17
C LYS A 145 -8.63 -17.84 9.21
N TYR A 146 -9.72 -17.49 8.54
CA TYR A 146 -10.96 -18.27 8.57
C TYR A 146 -10.99 -19.38 7.51
N PHE A 147 -10.54 -19.09 6.29
CA PHE A 147 -10.59 -20.07 5.19
C PHE A 147 -9.24 -20.75 4.90
N GLY A 148 -8.16 -20.32 5.54
CA GLY A 148 -6.82 -20.88 5.32
C GLY A 148 -6.17 -20.47 4.00
N LEU A 149 -6.67 -19.43 3.31
CA LEU A 149 -6.00 -18.91 2.14
C LEU A 149 -4.62 -18.34 2.53
N LYS A 150 -3.63 -18.56 1.68
CA LYS A 150 -2.27 -18.04 1.87
C LYS A 150 -2.23 -16.52 1.58
N THR A 151 -2.97 -15.71 2.39
CA THR A 151 -3.07 -14.27 2.23
C THR A 151 -1.98 -13.53 2.99
N CYS A 152 -1.33 -12.59 2.32
CA CYS A 152 -0.40 -11.62 2.89
C CYS A 152 -0.95 -10.20 2.75
N ILE A 153 -0.86 -9.42 3.80
CA ILE A 153 -1.29 -8.02 3.81
C ILE A 153 -0.06 -7.14 4.03
N PHE A 154 0.42 -6.48 2.99
CA PHE A 154 1.50 -5.51 3.07
C PHE A 154 0.96 -4.10 3.26
N ARG A 155 1.11 -3.53 4.46
CA ARG A 155 0.77 -2.15 4.78
C ARG A 155 1.92 -1.23 4.35
N GLY A 156 1.88 -0.82 3.10
CA GLY A 156 2.93 -0.02 2.49
C GLY A 156 3.01 1.41 3.04
N GLY A 157 4.25 1.86 3.30
CA GLY A 157 4.61 3.24 3.57
C GLY A 157 4.83 4.02 2.27
N CYS A 158 5.93 4.78 2.17
CA CYS A 158 6.29 5.50 0.95
C CYS A 158 7.12 4.62 0.02
N LEU A 159 6.45 4.05 -0.99
CA LEU A 159 7.10 3.26 -2.02
C LEU A 159 7.78 4.20 -3.03
N THR A 160 9.04 3.89 -3.36
CA THR A 160 9.86 4.66 -4.29
C THR A 160 10.46 3.76 -5.37
N GLY A 161 11.26 4.32 -6.22
CA GLY A 161 11.98 3.59 -7.26
C GLY A 161 11.99 4.31 -8.59
N SER A 162 12.88 3.90 -9.49
CA SER A 162 13.12 4.55 -10.79
C SER A 162 11.90 4.56 -11.73
N ALA A 163 10.93 3.68 -11.49
CA ALA A 163 9.70 3.59 -12.28
C ALA A 163 8.50 4.31 -11.66
N HIS A 164 8.66 4.90 -10.48
CA HIS A 164 7.61 5.62 -9.78
C HIS A 164 7.44 7.02 -10.38
N SER A 165 6.25 7.34 -10.88
CA SER A 165 5.94 8.71 -11.31
C SER A 165 5.43 9.52 -10.14
N GLY A 166 6.30 10.36 -9.56
CA GLY A 166 5.93 11.30 -8.51
C GLY A 166 4.95 12.36 -9.02
N ALA A 167 3.92 12.64 -8.24
CA ALA A 167 2.97 13.74 -8.45
C ALA A 167 2.88 14.58 -7.17
N GLN A 168 2.42 15.80 -7.28
CA GLN A 168 2.42 16.78 -6.17
C GLN A 168 1.83 16.24 -4.86
N GLN A 169 0.79 15.43 -4.93
CA GLN A 169 0.11 14.86 -3.76
C GLN A 169 0.37 13.36 -3.57
N HIS A 170 1.25 12.77 -4.39
CA HIS A 170 1.53 11.33 -4.33
C HIS A 170 2.98 11.03 -4.71
N GLY A 171 3.73 10.40 -3.79
CA GLY A 171 5.14 10.10 -4.00
C GLY A 171 6.03 11.33 -3.88
N PHE A 172 5.97 12.00 -2.73
CA PHE A 172 6.61 13.30 -2.50
C PHE A 172 8.08 13.34 -2.86
N LEU A 173 8.84 12.28 -2.55
CA LEU A 173 10.29 12.24 -2.79
C LEU A 173 10.60 12.29 -4.29
N ASN A 174 9.95 11.43 -5.09
CA ASN A 174 10.15 11.43 -6.54
C ASN A 174 9.66 12.74 -7.18
N TYR A 175 8.59 13.33 -6.65
CA TYR A 175 8.11 14.62 -7.11
C TYR A 175 9.07 15.74 -6.75
N LEU A 176 9.63 15.74 -5.54
CA LEU A 176 10.65 16.71 -5.09
C LEU A 176 11.86 16.68 -6.02
N PHE A 177 12.42 15.50 -6.30
CA PHE A 177 13.56 15.36 -7.22
C PHE A 177 13.23 15.82 -8.63
N LYS A 178 12.05 15.51 -9.14
CA LYS A 178 11.61 15.98 -10.45
C LYS A 178 11.54 17.50 -10.51
N VAL A 179 10.88 18.12 -9.53
CA VAL A 179 10.76 19.60 -9.46
C VAL A 179 12.13 20.25 -9.33
N ALA A 180 13.03 19.69 -8.51
CA ALA A 180 14.39 20.20 -8.36
C ALA A 180 15.19 20.11 -9.68
N ALA A 181 15.09 18.98 -10.39
CA ALA A 181 15.74 18.79 -11.67
C ALA A 181 15.22 19.73 -12.77
N ASP A 182 13.94 20.03 -12.74
CA ASP A 182 13.26 20.92 -13.71
C ASP A 182 13.42 22.42 -13.33
N GLY A 183 14.06 22.74 -12.19
CA GLY A 183 14.20 24.11 -11.67
C GLY A 183 12.85 24.74 -11.28
N GLY A 184 11.87 23.93 -10.90
CA GLY A 184 10.53 24.34 -10.55
C GLY A 184 10.35 24.73 -9.07
N HIS A 185 9.09 25.00 -8.67
CA HIS A 185 8.73 25.30 -7.29
C HIS A 185 8.08 24.08 -6.62
N TYR A 186 8.61 23.68 -5.47
CA TYR A 186 8.03 22.64 -4.61
C TYR A 186 7.30 23.29 -3.43
N THR A 187 6.03 22.95 -3.24
CA THR A 187 5.22 23.46 -2.11
C THR A 187 5.21 22.43 -0.99
N ILE A 188 5.66 22.83 0.19
CA ILE A 188 5.61 22.01 1.42
C ILE A 188 4.26 22.23 2.11
N PHE A 189 3.50 21.14 2.31
CA PHE A 189 2.19 21.17 2.94
C PHE A 189 2.27 20.74 4.41
N GLY A 190 2.08 21.68 5.32
CA GLY A 190 1.93 21.44 6.76
C GLY A 190 3.19 20.99 7.49
N TYR A 191 3.06 20.84 8.78
CA TYR A 191 4.07 20.31 9.72
C TYR A 191 5.46 20.97 9.62
N LEU A 192 5.56 22.20 9.11
CA LEU A 192 6.80 22.95 8.88
C LEU A 192 7.83 22.21 7.97
N GLY A 193 7.39 21.26 7.17
CA GLY A 193 8.28 20.41 6.37
C GLY A 193 9.01 19.32 7.16
N LYS A 194 8.73 19.20 8.47
CA LYS A 194 9.39 18.28 9.39
C LYS A 194 8.73 16.90 9.49
N GLN A 195 7.62 16.66 8.76
CA GLN A 195 6.96 15.36 8.71
C GLN A 195 7.89 14.31 8.11
N VAL A 196 8.07 13.22 8.84
CA VAL A 196 8.96 12.11 8.48
C VAL A 196 8.18 11.04 7.71
N ARG A 197 8.80 10.47 6.71
CA ARG A 197 8.31 9.27 6.01
C ARG A 197 9.48 8.31 5.79
N ASP A 198 9.25 7.04 6.04
CA ASP A 198 10.17 5.98 5.66
C ASP A 198 10.00 5.63 4.16
N GLN A 199 11.12 5.45 3.49
CA GLN A 199 11.17 5.22 2.05
C GLN A 199 11.60 3.77 1.79
N ILE A 200 10.82 3.04 0.99
CA ILE A 200 11.20 1.69 0.55
C ILE A 200 11.29 1.64 -0.97
N HIS A 201 12.37 1.05 -1.49
CA HIS A 201 12.52 0.89 -2.94
C HIS A 201 11.66 -0.25 -3.48
N SER A 202 11.12 -0.10 -4.67
CA SER A 202 10.24 -1.09 -5.30
C SER A 202 10.89 -2.48 -5.48
N ALA A 203 12.21 -2.56 -5.59
CA ALA A 203 12.92 -3.84 -5.62
C ALA A 203 12.80 -4.60 -4.29
N ASP A 204 12.87 -3.89 -3.16
CA ASP A 204 12.73 -4.49 -1.82
C ASP A 204 11.28 -4.94 -1.58
N VAL A 205 10.31 -4.18 -2.10
CA VAL A 205 8.90 -4.60 -2.10
C VAL A 205 8.71 -5.91 -2.85
N VAL A 206 9.30 -6.04 -4.05
CA VAL A 206 9.26 -7.30 -4.81
C VAL A 206 10.00 -8.41 -4.08
N GLY A 207 11.14 -8.11 -3.43
CA GLY A 207 11.86 -9.05 -2.57
C GLY A 207 10.99 -9.59 -1.44
N ALA A 208 10.24 -8.72 -0.75
CA ALA A 208 9.30 -9.11 0.30
C ALA A 208 8.16 -10.00 -0.26
N MET A 209 7.61 -9.65 -1.44
CA MET A 209 6.60 -10.49 -2.10
C MET A 209 7.12 -11.90 -2.41
N LEU A 210 8.34 -12.00 -2.93
CA LEU A 210 8.97 -13.30 -3.24
C LEU A 210 9.31 -14.09 -1.98
N ALA A 211 9.77 -13.43 -0.91
CA ALA A 211 10.03 -14.06 0.37
C ALA A 211 8.77 -14.69 0.95
N TYR A 212 7.64 -13.94 0.93
CA TYR A 212 6.36 -14.46 1.38
C TYR A 212 5.85 -15.59 0.47
N TYR A 213 5.95 -15.46 -0.84
CA TYR A 213 5.55 -16.50 -1.79
C TYR A 213 6.24 -17.84 -1.53
N ASN A 214 7.53 -17.80 -1.17
CA ASN A 214 8.31 -18.99 -0.88
C ASN A 214 8.03 -19.62 0.49
N ASN A 215 7.46 -18.86 1.44
CA ASN A 215 7.10 -19.35 2.78
C ASN A 215 5.81 -18.68 3.28
N PRO A 216 4.65 -18.99 2.68
CA PRO A 216 3.40 -18.31 3.00
C PRO A 216 2.80 -18.76 4.33
N HIS A 217 2.26 -17.80 5.10
CA HIS A 217 1.52 -18.01 6.34
C HIS A 217 0.15 -17.33 6.25
N PRO A 218 -0.98 -18.05 6.40
CA PRO A 218 -2.31 -17.49 6.17
C PRO A 218 -2.65 -16.29 7.08
N GLY A 219 -3.09 -15.19 6.47
CA GLY A 219 -3.61 -14.03 7.18
C GLY A 219 -2.58 -13.14 7.86
N GLU A 220 -1.31 -13.23 7.47
CA GLU A 220 -0.23 -12.44 8.05
C GLU A 220 -0.22 -11.00 7.54
N VAL A 221 0.07 -10.08 8.46
CA VAL A 221 0.16 -8.63 8.22
C VAL A 221 1.59 -8.18 8.46
N TYR A 222 2.10 -7.37 7.54
CA TYR A 222 3.44 -6.78 7.65
C TYR A 222 3.40 -5.31 7.28
N ASN A 223 4.04 -4.48 8.11
CA ASN A 223 4.38 -3.12 7.70
C ASN A 223 5.51 -3.16 6.68
N LEU A 224 5.30 -2.52 5.54
CA LEU A 224 6.24 -2.52 4.44
C LEU A 224 6.80 -1.12 4.23
N GLY A 225 7.94 -0.85 4.82
CA GLY A 225 8.62 0.45 4.80
C GLY A 225 10.13 0.29 4.82
N GLY A 226 10.85 1.39 4.70
CA GLY A 226 12.32 1.41 4.73
C GLY A 226 12.90 1.45 6.15
N GLY A 227 12.06 1.55 7.18
CA GLY A 227 12.47 1.66 8.56
C GLY A 227 13.12 3.00 8.89
N ARG A 228 13.60 3.13 10.13
CA ARG A 228 14.18 4.38 10.64
C ARG A 228 15.37 4.89 9.82
N THR A 229 16.27 4.01 9.41
CA THR A 229 17.49 4.37 8.65
C THR A 229 17.20 4.93 7.27
N ASN A 230 16.04 4.60 6.69
CA ASN A 230 15.59 5.12 5.40
C ASN A 230 14.41 6.10 5.57
N SER A 231 14.28 6.69 6.77
CA SER A 231 13.28 7.71 7.02
C SER A 231 13.87 9.11 6.90
N ALA A 232 13.15 10.01 6.25
CA ALA A 232 13.54 11.39 6.11
C ALA A 232 12.33 12.33 6.16
N SER A 233 12.55 13.53 6.67
CA SER A 233 11.61 14.63 6.53
C SER A 233 11.76 15.31 5.17
N VAL A 234 10.81 16.17 4.82
CA VAL A 234 10.94 16.98 3.59
C VAL A 234 12.15 17.90 3.67
N LEU A 235 12.42 18.52 4.83
CA LEU A 235 13.58 19.38 5.03
C LEU A 235 14.90 18.61 4.89
N GLU A 236 14.98 17.41 5.46
CA GLU A 236 16.18 16.55 5.31
C GLU A 236 16.41 16.07 3.87
N CYS A 237 15.35 16.01 3.06
CA CYS A 237 15.47 15.65 1.63
C CYS A 237 15.89 16.81 0.74
N ILE A 238 15.80 18.06 1.22
CA ILE A 238 16.17 19.27 0.47
C ILE A 238 17.66 19.60 0.62
N ASP A 239 18.27 19.21 1.75
CA ASP A 239 19.71 19.40 2.00
C ASP A 239 20.57 18.42 1.22
#